data_cd5ad1dd7c30152ff348d2db6c506193
#
_entry.id   cd5ad1dd7c30152ff348d2db6c506193
#
_cell.length_a   1.000
_cell.length_b   1.000
_cell.length_c   1.000
_cell.angle_alpha   90.00
_cell.angle_beta   90.00
_cell.angle_gamma   90.00
#
_symmetry.space_group_name_H-M   'P 1'
#
loop_
_entity.id
_entity.type
_entity.pdbx_description
1 polymer ?
#
loop_
_entity_poly.entity_id
_entity_poly.type
_entity_poly.pdbx_seq_one_letter_code
_entity_poly.pdbx_strand_id
1 'polypeptide(L)'
;MTAPHDMISLTGRPDSRILRTAFVLLISLAAFGVPSGLTAQTKAQAKAQDNSDLDAQLTKVRDQILELKTRLREEEKKEATVLSGLDRINLQRTILKNELDLYTLRMEKAGREQAALKKAIPPLKSKLDKEKEAIATTLFTLYKFGRFSFLQFFFQSENIRSFASESKGLTLLAQYQQDVLRSYQTTLAKLAMTQRNLETKKVELSGLIEAAKVKRHELENEEARNKVRVEEIKQNKALYQQTLNELNERAQQLQKLMDKLANQEIVLPVPFVPIYDLKGKLPWPIEGKVITRFGLEKHPQFNTTTKNNGIEIAPESQDMVIKALHAGKVVYADYFQGYGNLLILDHGLSYYSLYGHCASFLVKKGDWVSDGQPVALVGDVGSLKGTNLYLEIRYKAQPLNPLQWLEHR
;
A
#
# COMPACT_ATOMS: atom_id res chain seq x y z
N MET A 1 56.52 -24.40 57.55
CA MET A 1 57.01 -23.34 58.49
C MET A 1 56.25 -22.06 58.06
N THR A 2 55.32 -21.75 58.88
CA THR A 2 54.95 -20.49 59.54
C THR A 2 54.33 -19.42 58.62
N ALA A 3 53.04 -19.26 58.85
CA ALA A 3 52.28 -17.99 58.69
C ALA A 3 52.85 -16.94 59.67
N PRO A 4 52.43 -15.64 59.82
CA PRO A 4 51.00 -15.28 59.94
C PRO A 4 50.59 -13.91 59.36
N HIS A 5 49.24 -13.68 59.35
CA HIS A 5 48.40 -12.53 59.73
C HIS A 5 48.75 -11.10 59.26
N ASP A 6 47.78 -10.43 58.63
CA ASP A 6 46.92 -9.49 59.36
C ASP A 6 45.65 -9.14 58.63
N MET A 7 44.52 -9.25 59.34
CA MET A 7 43.20 -8.77 59.05
C MET A 7 43.09 -7.28 59.41
N ILE A 8 42.53 -6.49 58.48
CA ILE A 8 41.82 -5.24 58.84
C ILE A 8 40.44 -5.26 58.25
N SER A 9 39.47 -5.50 59.10
CA SER A 9 38.04 -5.32 58.85
C SER A 9 37.68 -3.85 58.87
N LEU A 10 36.99 -3.37 57.85
CA LEU A 10 36.20 -2.15 57.90
C LEU A 10 34.77 -2.45 57.45
N THR A 11 33.95 -2.76 58.45
CA THR A 11 32.49 -2.74 58.36
C THR A 11 32.01 -1.31 58.35
N GLY A 12 31.49 -0.87 57.24
CA GLY A 12 30.72 0.37 57.10
C GLY A 12 29.43 0.08 56.37
N ARG A 13 28.34 -0.14 57.09
CA ARG A 13 26.99 -0.19 56.52
C ARG A 13 26.63 1.20 56.00
N PRO A 14 26.19 1.36 54.73
CA PRO A 14 25.67 2.63 54.26
C PRO A 14 24.29 2.87 54.91
N ASP A 15 24.14 4.09 55.41
CA ASP A 15 22.99 4.61 56.14
C ASP A 15 21.70 4.54 55.32
N SER A 16 20.72 3.81 55.83
CA SER A 16 19.42 3.53 55.17
C SER A 16 18.51 4.75 55.01
N ARG A 17 18.96 5.93 55.39
CA ARG A 17 18.20 7.19 55.30
C ARG A 17 18.38 7.92 53.96
N ILE A 18 19.51 7.73 53.28
CA ILE A 18 19.76 8.37 51.98
C ILE A 18 19.05 7.64 50.84
N LEU A 19 18.83 6.33 50.95
CA LEU A 19 18.09 5.55 49.94
C LEU A 19 16.55 5.74 49.98
N ARG A 20 16.00 6.19 51.14
CA ARG A 20 14.56 6.44 51.27
C ARG A 20 14.12 7.79 50.69
N THR A 21 14.97 8.80 50.65
CA THR A 21 14.67 10.10 50.04
C THR A 21 14.79 10.09 48.49
N ALA A 22 15.69 9.29 47.95
CA ALA A 22 15.79 9.13 46.47
C ALA A 22 14.62 8.31 45.85
N PHE A 23 14.05 7.34 46.65
CA PHE A 23 12.93 6.51 46.18
C PHE A 23 11.57 7.21 46.28
N VAL A 24 11.41 8.17 47.18
CA VAL A 24 10.16 8.98 47.29
C VAL A 24 10.09 10.07 46.18
N LEU A 25 11.25 10.55 45.70
CA LEU A 25 11.25 11.52 44.58
C LEU A 25 11.02 10.88 43.21
N LEU A 26 11.25 9.56 43.05
CA LEU A 26 10.96 8.84 41.78
C LEU A 26 9.52 8.36 41.68
N ILE A 27 8.79 8.24 42.78
CA ILE A 27 7.36 7.87 42.80
C ILE A 27 6.44 9.10 42.61
N SER A 28 6.90 10.30 43.00
CA SER A 28 6.11 11.52 42.77
C SER A 28 6.15 12.07 41.35
N LEU A 29 7.02 11.57 40.44
CA LEU A 29 7.03 11.92 39.01
C LEU A 29 6.17 11.00 38.13
N ALA A 30 5.65 9.89 38.69
CA ALA A 30 4.78 8.97 37.96
C ALA A 30 3.27 9.28 38.05
N ALA A 31 2.91 10.35 38.80
CA ALA A 31 1.50 10.78 38.98
C ALA A 31 1.12 12.08 38.21
N PHE A 32 1.99 12.59 37.36
CA PHE A 32 1.54 13.55 36.36
C PHE A 32 0.88 12.77 35.22
N GLY A 33 -0.42 12.66 35.27
CA GLY A 33 -1.26 12.11 34.22
C GLY A 33 -0.90 12.77 32.90
N VAL A 34 -0.49 11.95 31.93
CA VAL A 34 -0.34 12.36 30.53
C VAL A 34 -1.66 13.05 30.16
N PRO A 35 -1.67 14.32 29.76
CA PRO A 35 -2.92 15.00 29.43
C PRO A 35 -3.60 14.22 28.34
N SER A 36 -4.83 13.78 28.58
CA SER A 36 -5.68 13.01 27.64
C SER A 36 -5.84 13.70 26.26
N GLY A 37 -5.39 14.92 26.12
CA GLY A 37 -5.29 15.67 24.86
C GLY A 37 -4.18 15.20 23.92
N LEU A 38 -3.02 14.72 24.44
CA LEU A 38 -1.92 14.28 23.59
C LEU A 38 -2.24 12.96 22.84
N THR A 39 -2.96 12.05 23.48
CA THR A 39 -3.37 10.78 22.89
C THR A 39 -4.47 10.93 21.83
N ALA A 40 -5.31 11.95 21.94
CA ALA A 40 -6.33 12.28 20.95
C ALA A 40 -5.73 12.95 19.72
N GLN A 41 -4.75 13.86 19.90
CA GLN A 41 -4.05 14.51 18.80
C GLN A 41 -3.18 13.53 17.99
N THR A 42 -2.43 12.64 18.63
CA THR A 42 -1.64 11.60 17.94
C THR A 42 -2.51 10.62 17.17
N LYS A 43 -3.68 10.22 17.70
CA LYS A 43 -4.64 9.37 16.97
C LYS A 43 -5.30 10.10 15.79
N ALA A 44 -5.58 11.39 15.92
CA ALA A 44 -6.14 12.20 14.83
C ALA A 44 -5.11 12.41 13.71
N GLN A 45 -3.85 12.67 14.07
CA GLN A 45 -2.75 12.80 13.11
C GLN A 45 -2.45 11.49 12.39
N ALA A 46 -2.37 10.35 13.10
CA ALA A 46 -2.18 9.04 12.49
C ALA A 46 -3.31 8.68 11.51
N LYS A 47 -4.55 9.01 11.83
CA LYS A 47 -5.70 8.78 10.95
C LYS A 47 -5.74 9.72 9.74
N ALA A 48 -5.28 10.96 9.88
CA ALA A 48 -5.13 11.91 8.77
C ALA A 48 -4.04 11.45 7.80
N GLN A 49 -2.94 10.93 8.34
CA GLN A 49 -1.81 10.41 7.56
C GLN A 49 -2.21 9.13 6.78
N ASP A 50 -2.95 8.22 7.40
CA ASP A 50 -3.46 6.99 6.79
C ASP A 50 -4.45 7.28 5.63
N ASN A 51 -5.30 8.31 5.76
CA ASN A 51 -6.18 8.74 4.65
C ASN A 51 -5.40 9.44 3.52
N SER A 52 -4.36 10.22 3.84
CA SER A 52 -3.49 10.85 2.86
C SER A 52 -2.72 9.81 2.05
N ASP A 53 -2.25 8.74 2.70
CA ASP A 53 -1.57 7.63 2.03
C ASP A 53 -2.51 6.90 1.05
N LEU A 54 -3.75 6.63 1.47
CA LEU A 54 -4.76 5.99 0.62
C LEU A 54 -5.12 6.86 -0.60
N ASP A 55 -5.22 8.18 -0.45
CA ASP A 55 -5.46 9.10 -1.56
C ASP A 55 -4.25 9.17 -2.51
N ALA A 56 -3.03 9.09 -2.00
CA ALA A 56 -1.82 8.98 -2.80
C ALA A 56 -1.77 7.67 -3.61
N GLN A 57 -2.15 6.55 -3.00
CA GLN A 57 -2.26 5.25 -3.67
C GLN A 57 -3.33 5.28 -4.78
N LEU A 58 -4.50 5.84 -4.51
CA LEU A 58 -5.56 6.02 -5.51
C LEU A 58 -5.11 6.83 -6.73
N THR A 59 -4.37 7.90 -6.49
CA THR A 59 -3.82 8.75 -7.57
C THR A 59 -2.80 7.96 -8.39
N LYS A 60 -1.86 7.28 -7.74
CA LYS A 60 -0.84 6.44 -8.38
C LYS A 60 -1.47 5.37 -9.30
N VAL A 61 -2.48 4.65 -8.82
CA VAL A 61 -3.15 3.60 -9.61
C VAL A 61 -3.92 4.21 -10.79
N ARG A 62 -4.54 5.37 -10.64
CA ARG A 62 -5.20 6.09 -11.74
C ARG A 62 -4.21 6.48 -12.85
N ASP A 63 -3.06 7.03 -12.47
CA ASP A 63 -2.02 7.43 -13.42
C ASP A 63 -1.47 6.22 -14.18
N GLN A 64 -1.27 5.10 -13.50
CA GLN A 64 -0.87 3.83 -14.11
C GLN A 64 -1.92 3.32 -15.12
N ILE A 65 -3.20 3.37 -14.77
CA ILE A 65 -4.29 2.98 -15.69
C ILE A 65 -4.28 3.88 -16.95
N LEU A 66 -4.10 5.19 -16.78
CA LEU A 66 -4.07 6.13 -17.91
C LEU A 66 -2.89 5.85 -18.84
N GLU A 67 -1.72 5.62 -18.30
CA GLU A 67 -0.51 5.27 -19.04
C GLU A 67 -0.69 3.96 -19.83
N LEU A 68 -1.21 2.91 -19.18
CA LEU A 68 -1.48 1.62 -19.83
C LEU A 68 -2.53 1.74 -20.94
N LYS A 69 -3.58 2.54 -20.75
CA LYS A 69 -4.59 2.81 -21.81
C LYS A 69 -3.99 3.55 -23.00
N THR A 70 -3.05 4.45 -22.75
CA THR A 70 -2.34 5.15 -23.84
C THR A 70 -1.47 4.16 -24.63
N ARG A 71 -0.72 3.29 -23.95
CA ARG A 71 0.07 2.23 -24.59
C ARG A 71 -0.80 1.25 -25.37
N LEU A 72 -1.95 0.84 -24.82
CA LEU A 72 -2.88 -0.03 -25.55
C LEU A 72 -3.31 0.58 -26.89
N ARG A 73 -3.64 1.89 -26.92
CA ARG A 73 -3.98 2.61 -28.14
C ARG A 73 -2.82 2.68 -29.15
N GLU A 74 -1.59 2.75 -28.67
CA GLU A 74 -0.40 2.73 -29.53
C GLU A 74 -0.18 1.34 -30.13
N GLU A 75 -0.36 0.27 -29.32
CA GLU A 75 -0.27 -1.11 -29.81
C GLU A 75 -1.40 -1.47 -30.80
N GLU A 76 -2.59 -0.89 -30.65
CA GLU A 76 -3.69 -1.07 -31.60
C GLU A 76 -3.39 -0.50 -32.99
N LYS A 77 -2.49 0.47 -33.10
CA LYS A 77 -2.06 1.07 -34.38
C LYS A 77 -0.92 0.30 -35.06
N LYS A 78 -0.27 -0.62 -34.36
CA LYS A 78 0.83 -1.41 -34.90
C LYS A 78 0.30 -2.56 -35.76
N GLU A 79 1.17 -3.06 -36.63
CA GLU A 79 0.87 -4.21 -37.48
C GLU A 79 0.41 -5.42 -36.65
N ALA A 80 -0.60 -6.13 -37.12
CA ALA A 80 -1.21 -7.25 -36.41
C ALA A 80 -0.32 -8.51 -36.50
N THR A 81 0.70 -8.58 -35.65
CA THR A 81 1.54 -9.78 -35.51
C THR A 81 1.00 -10.70 -34.41
N VAL A 82 1.51 -11.91 -34.30
CA VAL A 82 1.10 -12.88 -33.27
C VAL A 82 1.41 -12.32 -31.87
N LEU A 83 2.62 -11.81 -31.68
CA LEU A 83 3.05 -11.23 -30.40
C LEU A 83 2.29 -9.95 -30.08
N SER A 84 2.03 -9.06 -31.05
CA SER A 84 1.24 -7.84 -30.81
C SER A 84 -0.18 -8.15 -30.35
N GLY A 85 -0.77 -9.26 -30.83
CA GLY A 85 -2.06 -9.76 -30.35
C GLY A 85 -2.01 -10.20 -28.88
N LEU A 86 -0.97 -10.93 -28.47
CA LEU A 86 -0.75 -11.33 -27.08
C LEU A 86 -0.44 -10.11 -26.18
N ASP A 87 0.38 -9.19 -26.66
CA ASP A 87 0.72 -7.97 -25.93
C ASP A 87 -0.53 -7.13 -25.64
N ARG A 88 -1.45 -6.99 -26.60
CA ARG A 88 -2.74 -6.30 -26.39
C ARG A 88 -3.59 -6.98 -25.30
N ILE A 89 -3.74 -8.31 -25.36
CA ILE A 89 -4.46 -9.07 -24.34
C ILE A 89 -3.81 -8.86 -22.96
N ASN A 90 -2.48 -8.93 -22.86
CA ASN A 90 -1.76 -8.74 -21.62
C ASN A 90 -1.90 -7.30 -21.07
N LEU A 91 -1.86 -6.29 -21.93
CA LEU A 91 -2.12 -4.90 -21.55
C LEU A 91 -3.55 -4.72 -21.02
N GLN A 92 -4.55 -5.28 -21.72
CA GLN A 92 -5.95 -5.25 -21.27
C GLN A 92 -6.12 -5.92 -19.91
N ARG A 93 -5.53 -7.09 -19.69
CA ARG A 93 -5.53 -7.79 -18.39
C ARG A 93 -4.88 -6.94 -17.30
N THR A 94 -3.76 -6.29 -17.58
CA THR A 94 -3.08 -5.43 -16.61
C THR A 94 -3.92 -4.21 -16.27
N ILE A 95 -4.58 -3.59 -17.26
CA ILE A 95 -5.52 -2.49 -17.03
C ILE A 95 -6.67 -2.94 -16.12
N LEU A 96 -7.28 -4.09 -16.40
CA LEU A 96 -8.39 -4.63 -15.61
C LEU A 96 -7.97 -4.97 -14.17
N LYS A 97 -6.77 -5.52 -13.95
CA LYS A 97 -6.20 -5.73 -12.61
C LYS A 97 -6.06 -4.41 -11.85
N ASN A 98 -5.47 -3.40 -12.46
CA ASN A 98 -5.31 -2.08 -11.84
C ASN A 98 -6.67 -1.39 -11.60
N GLU A 99 -7.66 -1.59 -12.47
CA GLU A 99 -9.03 -1.10 -12.24
C GLU A 99 -9.68 -1.80 -11.02
N LEU A 100 -9.46 -3.10 -10.84
CA LEU A 100 -9.92 -3.83 -9.64
C LEU A 100 -9.24 -3.33 -8.36
N ASP A 101 -7.93 -3.09 -8.40
CA ASP A 101 -7.20 -2.51 -7.28
C ASP A 101 -7.74 -1.13 -6.93
N LEU A 102 -8.04 -0.30 -7.95
CA LEU A 102 -8.67 1.01 -7.75
C LEU A 102 -10.03 0.89 -7.05
N TYR A 103 -10.88 -0.06 -7.47
CA TYR A 103 -12.17 -0.32 -6.81
C TYR A 103 -11.98 -0.81 -5.38
N THR A 104 -10.99 -1.67 -5.13
CA THR A 104 -10.68 -2.17 -3.78
C THR A 104 -10.27 -1.04 -2.84
N LEU A 105 -9.37 -0.16 -3.26
CA LEU A 105 -8.96 1.03 -2.50
C LEU A 105 -10.14 1.99 -2.25
N ARG A 106 -11.02 2.20 -3.26
CA ARG A 106 -12.23 3.03 -3.09
C ARG A 106 -13.22 2.42 -2.11
N MET A 107 -13.42 1.09 -2.15
CA MET A 107 -14.27 0.38 -1.19
C MET A 107 -13.72 0.49 0.22
N GLU A 108 -12.41 0.38 0.40
CA GLU A 108 -11.76 0.57 1.69
C GLU A 108 -11.99 1.97 2.22
N LYS A 109 -11.77 3.00 1.40
CA LYS A 109 -12.04 4.42 1.78
C LYS A 109 -13.49 4.63 2.18
N ALA A 110 -14.44 4.21 1.34
CA ALA A 110 -15.87 4.32 1.61
C ALA A 110 -16.28 3.55 2.87
N GLY A 111 -15.70 2.37 3.10
CA GLY A 111 -15.91 1.56 4.30
C GLY A 111 -15.42 2.25 5.58
N ARG A 112 -14.24 2.87 5.55
CA ARG A 112 -13.68 3.66 6.67
C ARG A 112 -14.58 4.88 6.99
N GLU A 113 -15.03 5.59 5.97
CA GLU A 113 -15.95 6.74 6.12
C GLU A 113 -17.32 6.29 6.69
N GLN A 114 -17.87 5.18 6.19
CA GLN A 114 -19.12 4.59 6.71
C GLN A 114 -18.97 4.19 8.18
N ALA A 115 -17.86 3.56 8.57
CA ALA A 115 -17.62 3.18 9.96
C ALA A 115 -17.52 4.40 10.88
N ALA A 116 -16.87 5.48 10.41
CA ALA A 116 -16.79 6.73 11.15
C ALA A 116 -18.17 7.38 11.37
N LEU A 117 -19.02 7.41 10.33
CA LEU A 117 -20.39 7.92 10.42
C LEU A 117 -21.25 7.07 11.35
N LYS A 118 -21.17 5.73 11.27
CA LYS A 118 -21.85 4.82 12.22
C LYS A 118 -21.46 5.10 13.66
N LYS A 119 -20.15 5.35 13.92
CA LYS A 119 -19.61 5.61 15.25
C LYS A 119 -20.01 6.99 15.80
N ALA A 120 -20.31 7.96 14.92
CA ALA A 120 -20.74 9.31 15.30
C ALA A 120 -22.22 9.39 15.72
N ILE A 121 -23.08 8.46 15.30
CA ILE A 121 -24.51 8.48 15.56
C ILE A 121 -24.87 8.27 17.06
N PRO A 122 -24.33 7.26 17.79
CA PRO A 122 -24.71 7.01 19.18
C PRO A 122 -24.47 8.19 20.12
N PRO A 123 -23.31 8.87 20.12
CA PRO A 123 -23.10 10.03 20.99
C PRO A 123 -24.01 11.20 20.64
N LEU A 124 -24.37 11.41 19.36
CA LEU A 124 -25.34 12.42 18.97
C LEU A 124 -26.75 12.11 19.48
N LYS A 125 -27.18 10.85 19.43
CA LYS A 125 -28.44 10.40 20.01
C LYS A 125 -28.49 10.61 21.52
N SER A 126 -27.45 10.15 22.23
CA SER A 126 -27.34 10.32 23.69
C SER A 126 -27.36 11.80 24.10
N LYS A 127 -26.66 12.66 23.34
CA LYS A 127 -26.70 14.11 23.58
C LYS A 127 -28.12 14.69 23.36
N LEU A 128 -28.78 14.28 22.28
CA LEU A 128 -30.13 14.70 21.95
C LEU A 128 -31.15 14.31 23.05
N ASP A 129 -31.04 13.09 23.58
CA ASP A 129 -31.89 12.59 24.65
C ASP A 129 -31.72 13.42 25.93
N LYS A 130 -30.46 13.74 26.30
CA LYS A 130 -30.18 14.62 27.48
C LYS A 130 -30.74 16.03 27.28
N GLU A 131 -30.60 16.62 26.11
CA GLU A 131 -31.11 17.95 25.77
C GLU A 131 -32.67 17.95 25.79
N LYS A 132 -33.29 16.88 25.28
CA LYS A 132 -34.74 16.67 25.34
C LYS A 132 -35.24 16.57 26.77
N GLU A 133 -34.57 15.83 27.64
CA GLU A 133 -34.90 15.68 29.05
C GLU A 133 -34.78 17.02 29.78
N ALA A 134 -33.72 17.78 29.54
CA ALA A 134 -33.56 19.14 30.11
C ALA A 134 -34.70 20.08 29.69
N ILE A 135 -35.10 20.07 28.41
CA ILE A 135 -36.25 20.86 27.91
C ILE A 135 -37.56 20.40 28.58
N ALA A 136 -37.78 19.08 28.66
CA ALA A 136 -38.99 18.51 29.26
C ALA A 136 -39.10 18.88 30.74
N THR A 137 -38.01 18.81 31.50
CA THR A 137 -37.94 19.21 32.90
C THR A 137 -38.26 20.69 33.07
N THR A 138 -37.74 21.54 32.20
CA THR A 138 -38.07 22.99 32.21
C THR A 138 -39.53 23.25 31.94
N LEU A 139 -40.10 22.63 30.89
CA LEU A 139 -41.51 22.78 30.53
C LEU A 139 -42.42 22.28 31.65
N PHE A 140 -42.10 21.15 32.28
CA PHE A 140 -42.82 20.62 33.44
C PHE A 140 -42.78 21.58 34.61
N THR A 141 -41.63 22.16 34.92
CA THR A 141 -41.46 23.14 36.00
C THR A 141 -42.28 24.41 35.70
N LEU A 142 -42.23 24.94 34.49
CA LEU A 142 -43.04 26.06 34.06
C LEU A 142 -44.56 25.78 34.13
N TYR A 143 -44.97 24.57 33.76
CA TYR A 143 -46.36 24.13 33.87
C TYR A 143 -46.83 24.03 35.32
N LYS A 144 -46.01 23.39 36.21
CA LYS A 144 -46.36 23.14 37.61
C LYS A 144 -46.39 24.42 38.44
N PHE A 145 -45.47 25.32 38.24
CA PHE A 145 -45.36 26.53 39.07
C PHE A 145 -45.99 27.77 38.43
N GLY A 146 -46.42 27.71 37.18
CA GLY A 146 -47.28 28.59 36.48
C GLY A 146 -47.06 30.10 36.65
N ARG A 147 -47.96 30.87 36.03
CA ARG A 147 -47.93 32.34 35.97
C ARG A 147 -47.95 33.04 37.32
N PHE A 148 -48.46 32.39 38.40
CA PHE A 148 -48.62 32.99 39.74
C PHE A 148 -47.33 33.01 40.57
N SER A 149 -46.42 32.05 40.40
CA SER A 149 -45.20 32.02 41.15
C SER A 149 -44.24 33.18 40.79
N PHE A 150 -44.27 33.64 39.57
CA PHE A 150 -43.45 34.77 39.11
C PHE A 150 -43.89 36.08 39.74
N LEU A 151 -45.24 36.33 39.87
CA LEU A 151 -45.76 37.49 40.49
C LEU A 151 -45.57 37.48 42.03
N GLN A 152 -45.72 36.32 42.68
CA GLN A 152 -45.46 36.12 44.09
C GLN A 152 -44.01 36.37 44.47
N PHE A 153 -43.07 35.95 43.64
CA PHE A 153 -41.64 36.19 43.79
C PHE A 153 -41.31 37.69 43.66
N PHE A 154 -41.99 38.41 42.74
CA PHE A 154 -41.86 39.85 42.58
C PHE A 154 -42.35 40.66 43.78
N PHE A 155 -43.38 40.21 44.45
CA PHE A 155 -43.95 40.91 45.60
C PHE A 155 -43.33 40.57 46.97
N GLN A 156 -42.42 39.55 47.01
CA GLN A 156 -41.69 39.12 48.23
C GLN A 156 -40.29 39.73 48.39
N SER A 157 -39.76 40.45 47.41
CA SER A 157 -38.46 41.07 47.50
C SER A 157 -38.50 42.35 48.38
N GLU A 158 -37.91 42.26 49.54
CA GLU A 158 -37.92 43.38 50.56
C GLU A 158 -36.89 44.50 50.22
N ASN A 159 -35.95 44.34 49.23
CA ASN A 159 -34.92 45.33 48.91
C ASN A 159 -34.55 45.35 47.41
N ILE A 160 -34.30 46.60 46.88
CA ILE A 160 -33.84 46.84 45.50
C ILE A 160 -32.57 46.10 45.16
N ARG A 161 -31.69 45.84 46.12
CA ARG A 161 -30.42 45.12 45.92
C ARG A 161 -30.61 43.62 45.72
N SER A 162 -31.55 43.00 46.41
CA SER A 162 -31.97 41.60 46.22
C SER A 162 -32.64 41.44 44.85
N PHE A 163 -33.51 42.37 44.46
CA PHE A 163 -34.14 42.39 43.14
C PHE A 163 -33.13 42.42 41.96
N ALA A 164 -32.06 43.21 42.06
CA ALA A 164 -31.05 43.29 41.03
C ALA A 164 -30.23 41.98 40.90
N SER A 165 -29.98 41.26 42.02
CA SER A 165 -29.27 39.94 41.99
C SER A 165 -30.19 38.84 41.47
N GLU A 166 -31.46 38.87 41.78
CA GLU A 166 -32.48 37.92 41.37
C GLU A 166 -32.84 38.06 39.88
N SER A 167 -32.90 39.30 39.36
CA SER A 167 -33.08 39.58 37.93
C SER A 167 -31.92 39.08 37.09
N LYS A 168 -30.68 39.16 37.59
CA LYS A 168 -29.51 38.52 36.94
C LYS A 168 -29.66 37.00 36.90
N GLY A 169 -30.10 36.37 37.97
CA GLY A 169 -30.36 34.92 38.02
C GLY A 169 -31.39 34.47 36.99
N LEU A 170 -32.48 35.23 36.85
CA LEU A 170 -33.50 34.96 35.82
C LEU A 170 -33.00 35.15 34.40
N THR A 171 -32.18 36.17 34.17
CA THR A 171 -31.54 36.39 32.85
C THR A 171 -30.61 35.27 32.50
N LEU A 172 -29.77 34.80 33.44
CA LEU A 172 -28.88 33.66 33.26
C LEU A 172 -29.66 32.37 32.98
N LEU A 173 -30.78 32.14 33.70
CA LEU A 173 -31.64 30.99 33.46
C LEU A 173 -32.26 31.03 32.06
N ALA A 174 -32.77 32.21 31.65
CA ALA A 174 -33.32 32.38 30.30
C ALA A 174 -32.31 32.17 29.21
N GLN A 175 -31.06 32.68 29.38
CA GLN A 175 -29.94 32.42 28.48
C GLN A 175 -29.62 30.95 28.42
N TYR A 176 -29.47 30.27 29.55
CA TYR A 176 -29.22 28.84 29.61
C TYR A 176 -30.30 28.04 28.86
N GLN A 177 -31.57 28.36 29.04
CA GLN A 177 -32.66 27.70 28.33
C GLN A 177 -32.61 27.94 26.81
N GLN A 178 -32.28 29.17 26.40
CA GLN A 178 -32.09 29.49 24.99
C GLN A 178 -30.93 28.69 24.38
N ASP A 179 -29.82 28.54 25.12
CA ASP A 179 -28.64 27.76 24.68
C ASP A 179 -28.96 26.27 24.56
N VAL A 180 -29.75 25.71 25.51
CA VAL A 180 -30.20 24.31 25.42
C VAL A 180 -31.08 24.08 24.20
N LEU A 181 -32.04 24.97 23.91
CA LEU A 181 -32.90 24.88 22.73
C LEU A 181 -32.07 24.97 21.43
N ARG A 182 -31.14 25.90 21.37
CA ARG A 182 -30.24 26.08 20.21
C ARG A 182 -29.34 24.84 20.03
N SER A 183 -28.79 24.30 21.12
CA SER A 183 -28.00 23.06 21.12
C SER A 183 -28.83 21.87 20.63
N TYR A 184 -30.09 21.74 21.10
CA TYR A 184 -30.99 20.69 20.64
C TYR A 184 -31.25 20.76 19.13
N GLN A 185 -31.57 21.95 18.60
CA GLN A 185 -31.80 22.15 17.18
C GLN A 185 -30.55 21.80 16.35
N THR A 186 -29.36 22.24 16.79
CA THR A 186 -28.09 21.95 16.11
C THR A 186 -27.71 20.46 16.17
N THR A 187 -27.96 19.81 17.31
CA THR A 187 -27.71 18.37 17.49
C THR A 187 -28.66 17.55 16.61
N LEU A 188 -29.94 17.94 16.52
CA LEU A 188 -30.93 17.30 15.67
C LEU A 188 -30.55 17.40 14.17
N ALA A 189 -30.20 18.62 13.73
CA ALA A 189 -29.75 18.85 12.35
C ALA A 189 -28.48 18.02 12.01
N LYS A 190 -27.53 18.00 12.93
CA LYS A 190 -26.28 17.22 12.78
C LYS A 190 -26.57 15.73 12.72
N LEU A 191 -27.47 15.20 13.55
CA LEU A 191 -27.89 13.81 13.52
C LEU A 191 -28.54 13.45 12.18
N ALA A 192 -29.48 14.26 11.70
CA ALA A 192 -30.16 14.06 10.44
C ALA A 192 -29.15 14.05 9.24
N MET A 193 -28.22 15.02 9.24
CA MET A 193 -27.17 15.09 8.22
C MET A 193 -26.24 13.85 8.25
N THR A 194 -25.83 13.43 9.46
CA THR A 194 -24.98 12.23 9.62
C THR A 194 -25.68 10.97 9.13
N GLN A 195 -26.98 10.83 9.40
CA GLN A 195 -27.78 9.70 8.92
C GLN A 195 -27.92 9.70 7.39
N ARG A 196 -28.18 10.87 6.77
CA ARG A 196 -28.21 11.01 5.30
C ARG A 196 -26.87 10.63 4.67
N ASN A 197 -25.76 11.16 5.22
CA ASN A 197 -24.43 10.85 4.72
C ASN A 197 -24.11 9.35 4.84
N LEU A 198 -24.55 8.70 5.94
CA LEU A 198 -24.40 7.27 6.10
C LEU A 198 -25.14 6.48 5.02
N GLU A 199 -26.38 6.89 4.69
CA GLU A 199 -27.15 6.22 3.65
C GLU A 199 -26.54 6.41 2.25
N THR A 200 -26.08 7.62 1.94
CA THR A 200 -25.34 7.90 0.70
C THR A 200 -24.09 7.01 0.58
N LYS A 201 -23.33 6.86 1.68
CA LYS A 201 -22.13 6.00 1.67
C LYS A 201 -22.44 4.51 1.54
N LYS A 202 -23.59 4.04 2.02
CA LYS A 202 -24.02 2.65 1.76
C LYS A 202 -24.33 2.41 0.29
N VAL A 203 -25.05 3.36 -0.36
CA VAL A 203 -25.37 3.26 -1.79
C VAL A 203 -24.08 3.31 -2.62
N GLU A 204 -23.17 4.24 -2.31
CA GLU A 204 -21.85 4.32 -2.97
C GLU A 204 -21.09 3.00 -2.86
N LEU A 205 -21.01 2.44 -1.65
CA LEU A 205 -20.30 1.17 -1.41
C LEU A 205 -20.92 0.00 -2.19
N SER A 206 -22.26 -0.09 -2.23
CA SER A 206 -22.93 -1.12 -3.02
C SER A 206 -22.67 -0.99 -4.51
N GLY A 207 -22.63 0.23 -5.04
CA GLY A 207 -22.29 0.50 -6.44
C GLY A 207 -20.84 0.13 -6.78
N LEU A 208 -19.89 0.41 -5.88
CA LEU A 208 -18.49 0.02 -6.05
C LEU A 208 -18.31 -1.52 -6.05
N ILE A 209 -19.04 -2.23 -5.19
CA ILE A 209 -19.02 -3.70 -5.14
C ILE A 209 -19.51 -4.28 -6.47
N GLU A 210 -20.60 -3.75 -7.01
CA GLU A 210 -21.15 -4.25 -8.28
C GLU A 210 -20.22 -3.95 -9.46
N ALA A 211 -19.66 -2.73 -9.52
CA ALA A 211 -18.66 -2.38 -10.54
C ALA A 211 -17.41 -3.28 -10.47
N ALA A 212 -16.95 -3.60 -9.26
CA ALA A 212 -15.81 -4.52 -9.08
C ALA A 212 -16.12 -5.95 -9.55
N LYS A 213 -17.36 -6.44 -9.35
CA LYS A 213 -17.79 -7.76 -9.88
C LYS A 213 -17.75 -7.80 -11.40
N VAL A 214 -18.26 -6.75 -12.07
CA VAL A 214 -18.22 -6.66 -13.53
C VAL A 214 -16.77 -6.69 -14.01
N LYS A 215 -15.88 -5.90 -13.42
CA LYS A 215 -14.46 -5.88 -13.80
C LYS A 215 -13.74 -7.20 -13.55
N ARG A 216 -14.10 -7.91 -12.50
CA ARG A 216 -13.58 -9.26 -12.25
C ARG A 216 -13.99 -10.23 -13.35
N HIS A 217 -15.25 -10.20 -13.76
CA HIS A 217 -15.74 -11.06 -14.85
C HIS A 217 -15.07 -10.72 -16.19
N GLU A 218 -14.87 -9.42 -16.51
CA GLU A 218 -14.10 -9.00 -17.69
C GLU A 218 -12.67 -9.56 -17.64
N LEU A 219 -11.99 -9.50 -16.46
CA LEU A 219 -10.65 -10.04 -16.30
C LEU A 219 -10.61 -11.56 -16.52
N GLU A 220 -11.54 -12.30 -15.95
CA GLU A 220 -11.66 -13.75 -16.14
C GLU A 220 -11.81 -14.13 -17.61
N ASN A 221 -12.62 -13.36 -18.38
CA ASN A 221 -12.78 -13.55 -19.80
C ASN A 221 -11.48 -13.27 -20.59
N GLU A 222 -10.75 -12.19 -20.26
CA GLU A 222 -9.46 -11.90 -20.90
C GLU A 222 -8.38 -12.92 -20.54
N GLU A 223 -8.40 -13.46 -19.34
CA GLU A 223 -7.51 -14.57 -18.93
C GLU A 223 -7.81 -15.86 -19.71
N ALA A 224 -9.09 -16.16 -19.93
CA ALA A 224 -9.48 -17.31 -20.74
C ALA A 224 -9.04 -17.13 -22.21
N ARG A 225 -9.24 -15.93 -22.81
CA ARG A 225 -8.78 -15.60 -24.16
C ARG A 225 -7.25 -15.74 -24.30
N ASN A 226 -6.50 -15.26 -23.31
CA ASN A 226 -5.05 -15.40 -23.33
C ASN A 226 -4.61 -16.87 -23.34
N LYS A 227 -5.24 -17.71 -22.49
CA LYS A 227 -4.94 -19.15 -22.43
C LYS A 227 -5.23 -19.83 -23.77
N VAL A 228 -6.38 -19.56 -24.39
CA VAL A 228 -6.74 -20.13 -25.71
C VAL A 228 -5.72 -19.68 -26.76
N ARG A 229 -5.37 -18.40 -26.79
CA ARG A 229 -4.41 -17.89 -27.80
C ARG A 229 -3.01 -18.48 -27.64
N VAL A 230 -2.55 -18.63 -26.42
CA VAL A 230 -1.26 -19.28 -26.13
C VAL A 230 -1.27 -20.73 -26.56
N GLU A 231 -2.37 -21.45 -26.32
CA GLU A 231 -2.51 -22.86 -26.71
C GLU A 231 -2.57 -23.03 -28.23
N GLU A 232 -3.28 -22.16 -28.95
CA GLU A 232 -3.27 -22.11 -30.42
C GLU A 232 -1.85 -21.96 -30.98
N ILE A 233 -1.05 -21.06 -30.40
CA ILE A 233 0.34 -20.85 -30.84
C ILE A 233 1.16 -22.11 -30.60
N LYS A 234 1.02 -22.78 -29.45
CA LYS A 234 1.75 -24.02 -29.14
C LYS A 234 1.41 -25.20 -30.04
N GLN A 235 0.16 -25.29 -30.47
CA GLN A 235 -0.31 -26.40 -31.32
C GLN A 235 -0.09 -26.17 -32.81
N ASN A 236 0.05 -24.93 -33.27
CA ASN A 236 0.21 -24.60 -34.67
C ASN A 236 1.69 -24.29 -35.00
N LYS A 237 2.34 -25.19 -35.77
CA LYS A 237 3.76 -25.05 -36.15
C LYS A 237 4.05 -23.73 -36.86
N ALA A 238 3.18 -23.25 -37.74
CA ALA A 238 3.38 -22.01 -38.50
C ALA A 238 3.33 -20.78 -37.55
N LEU A 239 2.34 -20.72 -36.65
CA LEU A 239 2.24 -19.67 -35.64
C LEU A 239 3.42 -19.71 -34.68
N TYR A 240 3.84 -20.91 -34.26
CA TYR A 240 5.01 -21.06 -33.38
C TYR A 240 6.30 -20.55 -34.05
N GLN A 241 6.52 -20.91 -35.33
CA GLN A 241 7.68 -20.44 -36.08
C GLN A 241 7.66 -18.92 -36.28
N GLN A 242 6.49 -18.35 -36.59
CA GLN A 242 6.33 -16.90 -36.68
C GLN A 242 6.63 -16.22 -35.35
N THR A 243 6.10 -16.75 -34.23
CA THR A 243 6.37 -16.24 -32.89
C THR A 243 7.86 -16.25 -32.56
N LEU A 244 8.60 -17.32 -32.93
CA LEU A 244 10.05 -17.39 -32.76
C LEU A 244 10.80 -16.31 -33.53
N ASN A 245 10.39 -16.03 -34.77
CA ASN A 245 11.00 -14.96 -35.55
C ASN A 245 10.77 -13.59 -34.92
N GLU A 246 9.53 -13.32 -34.48
CA GLU A 246 9.18 -12.10 -33.78
C GLU A 246 9.95 -11.95 -32.44
N LEU A 247 10.11 -13.02 -31.66
CA LEU A 247 10.93 -13.04 -30.45
C LEU A 247 12.41 -12.73 -30.72
N ASN A 248 12.97 -13.25 -31.83
CA ASN A 248 14.34 -12.94 -32.21
C ASN A 248 14.51 -11.46 -32.56
N GLU A 249 13.55 -10.84 -33.26
CA GLU A 249 13.56 -9.40 -33.51
C GLU A 249 13.50 -8.58 -32.22
N ARG A 250 12.65 -9.01 -31.25
CA ARG A 250 12.57 -8.36 -29.93
C ARG A 250 13.86 -8.51 -29.14
N ALA A 251 14.51 -9.67 -29.21
CA ALA A 251 15.82 -9.88 -28.61
C ALA A 251 16.90 -8.94 -29.19
N GLN A 252 16.83 -8.63 -30.50
CA GLN A 252 17.71 -7.62 -31.12
C GLN A 252 17.38 -6.20 -30.64
N GLN A 253 16.09 -5.87 -30.44
CA GLN A 253 15.70 -4.58 -29.89
C GLN A 253 16.19 -4.43 -28.43
N LEU A 254 16.08 -5.49 -27.63
CA LEU A 254 16.65 -5.52 -26.27
C LEU A 254 18.18 -5.35 -26.31
N GLN A 255 18.86 -5.98 -27.28
CA GLN A 255 20.29 -5.78 -27.46
C GLN A 255 20.66 -4.31 -27.70
N LYS A 256 19.92 -3.62 -28.57
CA LYS A 256 20.11 -2.18 -28.82
C LYS A 256 19.86 -1.31 -27.57
N LEU A 257 18.88 -1.68 -26.76
CA LEU A 257 18.64 -1.02 -25.47
C LEU A 257 19.84 -1.23 -24.53
N MET A 258 20.33 -2.47 -24.43
CA MET A 258 21.48 -2.79 -23.57
C MET A 258 22.76 -2.09 -24.04
N ASP A 259 22.99 -1.97 -25.35
CA ASP A 259 24.13 -1.23 -25.90
C ASP A 259 24.07 0.26 -25.51
N LYS A 260 22.86 0.87 -25.50
CA LYS A 260 22.68 2.24 -25.02
C LYS A 260 22.94 2.38 -23.53
N LEU A 261 22.46 1.43 -22.72
CA LEU A 261 22.64 1.45 -21.25
C LEU A 261 24.11 1.22 -20.89
N ALA A 262 24.83 0.33 -21.59
CA ALA A 262 26.24 0.05 -21.34
C ALA A 262 27.18 1.25 -21.58
N ASN A 263 26.74 2.24 -22.34
CA ASN A 263 27.46 3.50 -22.56
C ASN A 263 27.16 4.58 -21.51
N GLN A 264 26.32 4.31 -20.50
CA GLN A 264 26.01 5.22 -19.39
C GLN A 264 26.83 4.80 -18.18
N GLU A 265 27.74 5.66 -17.73
CA GLU A 265 28.45 5.45 -16.47
C GLU A 265 27.55 5.79 -15.28
N ILE A 266 27.49 4.89 -14.31
CA ILE A 266 26.84 5.13 -13.02
C ILE A 266 27.92 5.39 -11.95
N VAL A 267 27.65 6.35 -11.06
CA VAL A 267 28.47 6.58 -9.87
C VAL A 267 28.05 5.57 -8.81
N LEU A 268 28.95 4.65 -8.49
CA LEU A 268 28.69 3.60 -7.49
C LEU A 268 28.84 4.13 -6.08
N PRO A 269 27.97 3.73 -5.13
CA PRO A 269 28.14 4.04 -3.72
C PRO A 269 29.39 3.35 -3.15
N VAL A 270 30.03 3.97 -2.15
CA VAL A 270 31.18 3.39 -1.44
C VAL A 270 30.72 3.05 -0.01
N PRO A 271 31.00 1.82 0.51
CA PRO A 271 31.73 0.70 -0.11
C PRO A 271 30.88 -0.09 -1.14
N PHE A 272 31.51 -0.58 -2.19
CA PHE A 272 30.90 -1.36 -3.26
C PHE A 272 31.60 -2.72 -3.41
N VAL A 273 30.83 -3.80 -3.45
CA VAL A 273 31.33 -5.16 -3.75
C VAL A 273 30.99 -5.46 -5.22
N PRO A 274 31.97 -5.73 -6.07
CA PRO A 274 31.71 -6.08 -7.47
C PRO A 274 30.93 -7.39 -7.60
N ILE A 275 29.90 -7.42 -8.45
CA ILE A 275 29.07 -8.62 -8.64
C ILE A 275 29.87 -9.84 -9.13
N TYR A 276 30.97 -9.62 -9.88
CA TYR A 276 31.80 -10.71 -10.38
C TYR A 276 32.52 -11.48 -9.28
N ASP A 277 32.78 -10.88 -8.11
CA ASP A 277 33.37 -11.56 -6.94
C ASP A 277 32.39 -12.55 -6.29
N LEU A 278 31.11 -12.40 -6.62
CA LEU A 278 30.02 -13.23 -6.13
C LEU A 278 29.57 -14.30 -7.15
N LYS A 279 30.34 -14.53 -8.21
CA LYS A 279 30.02 -15.56 -9.21
C LYS A 279 29.88 -16.94 -8.52
N GLY A 280 28.73 -17.61 -8.72
CA GLY A 280 28.40 -18.89 -8.10
C GLY A 280 27.91 -18.80 -6.66
N LYS A 281 27.71 -17.59 -6.13
CA LYS A 281 27.25 -17.31 -4.76
C LYS A 281 26.06 -16.35 -4.71
N LEU A 282 25.57 -15.89 -5.86
CA LEU A 282 24.41 -14.99 -5.87
C LEU A 282 23.16 -15.73 -5.39
N PRO A 283 22.34 -15.10 -4.53
CA PRO A 283 21.11 -15.71 -4.05
C PRO A 283 20.11 -15.87 -5.21
N TRP A 284 19.22 -16.84 -5.09
CA TRP A 284 18.12 -16.98 -6.03
C TRP A 284 17.13 -15.83 -5.88
N PRO A 285 16.67 -15.20 -6.98
CA PRO A 285 15.74 -14.09 -6.91
C PRO A 285 14.33 -14.50 -6.44
N ILE A 286 13.97 -15.77 -6.67
CA ILE A 286 12.75 -16.43 -6.19
C ILE A 286 13.03 -17.89 -5.85
N GLU A 287 12.19 -18.49 -5.01
CA GLU A 287 12.14 -19.93 -4.85
C GLU A 287 11.32 -20.56 -5.99
N GLY A 288 11.92 -21.54 -6.70
CA GLY A 288 11.22 -22.13 -7.83
C GLY A 288 12.06 -23.08 -8.67
N LYS A 289 11.42 -23.70 -9.64
CA LYS A 289 12.01 -24.66 -10.58
C LYS A 289 12.38 -24.00 -11.89
N VAL A 290 13.59 -24.24 -12.39
CA VAL A 290 14.02 -23.80 -13.72
C VAL A 290 13.26 -24.59 -14.79
N ILE A 291 12.43 -23.90 -15.56
CA ILE A 291 11.60 -24.48 -16.64
C ILE A 291 12.20 -24.23 -18.03
N THR A 292 13.11 -23.23 -18.16
CA THR A 292 13.86 -22.94 -19.37
C THR A 292 15.31 -22.68 -19.00
N ARG A 293 16.26 -23.29 -19.72
CA ARG A 293 17.68 -23.14 -19.49
C ARG A 293 18.30 -22.16 -20.50
N PHE A 294 19.43 -21.57 -20.11
CA PHE A 294 20.26 -20.75 -20.99
C PHE A 294 20.84 -21.57 -22.14
N GLY A 295 20.91 -20.99 -23.35
CA GLY A 295 21.54 -21.58 -24.52
C GLY A 295 20.52 -22.04 -25.57
N LEU A 296 20.93 -23.05 -26.35
CA LEU A 296 20.08 -23.59 -27.43
C LEU A 296 19.17 -24.68 -26.88
N GLU A 297 17.87 -24.52 -27.07
CA GLU A 297 16.84 -25.48 -26.71
C GLU A 297 16.08 -25.94 -27.96
N LYS A 298 15.92 -27.26 -28.12
CA LYS A 298 15.22 -27.86 -29.23
C LYS A 298 13.78 -28.19 -28.85
N HIS A 299 12.81 -27.71 -29.61
CA HIS A 299 11.41 -28.03 -29.37
C HIS A 299 11.10 -29.48 -29.70
N PRO A 300 10.51 -30.25 -28.77
CA PRO A 300 10.35 -31.69 -28.93
C PRO A 300 9.47 -32.09 -30.13
N GLN A 301 8.43 -31.31 -30.45
CA GLN A 301 7.45 -31.63 -31.50
C GLN A 301 7.82 -31.03 -32.87
N PHE A 302 8.37 -29.80 -32.89
CA PHE A 302 8.55 -29.05 -34.15
C PHE A 302 9.98 -29.08 -34.69
N ASN A 303 10.90 -29.65 -33.93
CA ASN A 303 12.36 -29.72 -34.30
C ASN A 303 12.98 -28.33 -34.58
N THR A 304 12.35 -27.27 -34.04
CA THR A 304 12.84 -25.89 -34.09
C THR A 304 13.83 -25.66 -32.95
N THR A 305 14.86 -24.86 -33.20
CA THR A 305 15.85 -24.52 -32.16
C THR A 305 15.66 -23.08 -31.73
N THR A 306 15.50 -22.85 -30.44
CA THR A 306 15.40 -21.53 -29.82
C THR A 306 16.67 -21.22 -29.05
N LYS A 307 17.16 -19.97 -29.17
CA LYS A 307 18.29 -19.49 -28.35
C LYS A 307 17.77 -18.70 -27.17
N ASN A 308 17.95 -19.20 -25.97
CA ASN A 308 17.57 -18.56 -24.72
C ASN A 308 18.75 -17.76 -24.15
N ASN A 309 18.59 -16.46 -23.97
CA ASN A 309 19.61 -15.57 -23.42
C ASN A 309 19.59 -15.52 -21.87
N GLY A 310 18.59 -16.13 -21.24
CA GLY A 310 18.41 -16.22 -19.80
C GLY A 310 17.84 -17.58 -19.37
N ILE A 311 17.26 -17.61 -18.19
CA ILE A 311 16.52 -18.75 -17.64
C ILE A 311 15.11 -18.32 -17.26
N GLU A 312 14.17 -19.26 -17.29
CA GLU A 312 12.83 -19.04 -16.73
C GLU A 312 12.64 -19.91 -15.48
N ILE A 313 12.12 -19.30 -14.41
CA ILE A 313 11.93 -19.92 -13.10
C ILE A 313 10.46 -19.90 -12.78
N ALA A 314 9.81 -21.06 -12.70
CA ALA A 314 8.44 -21.20 -12.21
C ALA A 314 8.45 -21.19 -10.67
N PRO A 315 7.65 -20.33 -10.01
CA PRO A 315 7.60 -20.29 -8.54
C PRO A 315 7.00 -21.58 -7.98
N GLU A 316 7.56 -22.08 -6.88
CA GLU A 316 7.05 -23.24 -6.14
C GLU A 316 6.23 -22.86 -4.91
N SER A 317 6.40 -21.63 -4.43
CA SER A 317 5.68 -21.08 -3.28
C SER A 317 4.63 -20.05 -3.69
N GLN A 318 3.76 -19.66 -2.76
CA GLN A 318 2.85 -18.52 -2.93
C GLN A 318 3.59 -17.17 -2.79
N ASP A 319 4.87 -17.17 -2.43
CA ASP A 319 5.68 -15.97 -2.39
C ASP A 319 6.09 -15.59 -3.82
N MET A 320 5.39 -14.59 -4.34
CA MET A 320 5.60 -14.05 -5.69
C MET A 320 6.58 -12.89 -5.73
N VAL A 321 7.32 -12.65 -4.65
CA VAL A 321 8.25 -11.51 -4.54
C VAL A 321 9.59 -11.82 -5.19
N ILE A 322 9.96 -11.02 -6.19
CA ILE A 322 11.27 -11.05 -6.84
C ILE A 322 12.23 -10.18 -6.03
N LYS A 323 13.37 -10.77 -5.66
CA LYS A 323 14.45 -10.09 -4.93
C LYS A 323 15.61 -9.76 -5.88
N ALA A 324 16.26 -8.61 -5.65
CA ALA A 324 17.46 -8.23 -6.37
C ALA A 324 18.59 -9.24 -6.10
N LEU A 325 19.29 -9.69 -7.16
CA LEU A 325 20.44 -10.59 -7.03
C LEU A 325 21.60 -9.94 -6.28
N HIS A 326 21.79 -8.64 -6.48
CA HIS A 326 22.87 -7.84 -5.92
C HIS A 326 22.44 -6.35 -5.90
N ALA A 327 23.13 -5.56 -5.07
CA ALA A 327 22.93 -4.12 -5.03
C ALA A 327 23.15 -3.48 -6.40
N GLY A 328 22.35 -2.47 -6.73
CA GLY A 328 22.45 -1.82 -8.02
C GLY A 328 21.46 -0.66 -8.19
N LYS A 329 21.52 -0.04 -9.36
CA LYS A 329 20.62 1.03 -9.75
C LYS A 329 19.60 0.54 -10.77
N VAL A 330 18.32 0.88 -10.57
CA VAL A 330 17.27 0.60 -11.55
C VAL A 330 17.46 1.52 -12.76
N VAL A 331 17.86 0.96 -13.89
CA VAL A 331 18.07 1.70 -15.15
C VAL A 331 16.90 1.56 -16.12
N TYR A 332 16.07 0.53 -15.93
CA TYR A 332 14.85 0.32 -16.68
C TYR A 332 13.80 -0.36 -15.80
N ALA A 333 12.57 0.10 -15.82
CA ALA A 333 11.42 -0.51 -15.14
C ALA A 333 10.16 -0.17 -15.93
N ASP A 334 9.90 -0.93 -16.99
CA ASP A 334 8.82 -0.68 -17.91
C ASP A 334 8.44 -1.92 -18.71
N TYR A 335 7.32 -1.86 -19.47
CA TYR A 335 6.92 -2.90 -20.40
C TYR A 335 7.90 -2.95 -21.59
N PHE A 336 8.35 -4.15 -21.92
CA PHE A 336 9.19 -4.42 -23.10
C PHE A 336 8.60 -5.58 -23.91
N GLN A 337 8.30 -5.34 -25.19
CA GLN A 337 7.66 -6.34 -26.04
C GLN A 337 8.44 -7.66 -26.09
N GLY A 338 7.76 -8.79 -25.87
CA GLY A 338 8.36 -10.13 -25.81
C GLY A 338 8.95 -10.51 -24.46
N TYR A 339 9.14 -9.56 -23.52
CA TYR A 339 9.62 -9.79 -22.16
C TYR A 339 8.61 -9.37 -21.10
N GLY A 340 7.49 -8.76 -21.53
CA GLY A 340 6.48 -8.23 -20.62
C GLY A 340 6.99 -7.07 -19.78
N ASN A 341 6.56 -6.98 -18.52
CA ASN A 341 7.13 -6.01 -17.60
C ASN A 341 8.57 -6.42 -17.26
N LEU A 342 9.53 -5.58 -17.70
CA LEU A 342 10.96 -5.82 -17.59
C LEU A 342 11.60 -4.83 -16.63
N LEU A 343 12.31 -5.34 -15.64
CA LEU A 343 13.17 -4.56 -14.74
C LEU A 343 14.63 -4.83 -15.10
N ILE A 344 15.47 -3.80 -15.20
CA ILE A 344 16.92 -3.93 -15.40
C ILE A 344 17.63 -3.19 -14.27
N LEU A 345 18.51 -3.92 -13.58
CA LEU A 345 19.41 -3.38 -12.57
C LEU A 345 20.82 -3.28 -13.17
N ASP A 346 21.45 -2.13 -12.98
CA ASP A 346 22.87 -1.92 -13.26
C ASP A 346 23.67 -2.10 -11.96
N HIS A 347 24.51 -3.11 -11.92
CA HIS A 347 25.35 -3.46 -10.78
C HIS A 347 26.75 -2.79 -10.84
N GLY A 348 26.95 -1.89 -11.79
CA GLY A 348 28.24 -1.29 -12.05
C GLY A 348 29.20 -2.19 -12.83
N LEU A 349 30.30 -1.60 -13.27
CA LEU A 349 31.35 -2.30 -14.05
C LEU A 349 30.79 -3.04 -15.28
N SER A 350 29.71 -2.50 -15.86
CA SER A 350 29.00 -3.04 -17.04
C SER A 350 28.30 -4.39 -16.79
N TYR A 351 27.94 -4.71 -15.54
CA TYR A 351 27.12 -5.88 -15.20
C TYR A 351 25.68 -5.48 -14.98
N TYR A 352 24.76 -6.26 -15.55
CA TYR A 352 23.32 -6.03 -15.46
C TYR A 352 22.59 -7.32 -15.12
N SER A 353 21.51 -7.21 -14.33
CA SER A 353 20.50 -8.26 -14.20
C SER A 353 19.16 -7.79 -14.74
N LEU A 354 18.47 -8.68 -15.45
CA LEU A 354 17.19 -8.43 -16.09
C LEU A 354 16.15 -9.38 -15.50
N TYR A 355 15.00 -8.83 -15.13
CA TYR A 355 13.87 -9.55 -14.54
C TYR A 355 12.63 -9.29 -15.41
N GLY A 356 12.23 -10.29 -16.19
CA GLY A 356 11.08 -10.20 -17.09
C GLY A 356 9.86 -10.96 -16.57
N HIS A 357 8.74 -10.81 -17.26
CA HIS A 357 7.42 -11.37 -16.95
C HIS A 357 6.83 -10.89 -15.62
N CYS A 358 7.33 -9.78 -15.08
CA CYS A 358 6.85 -9.25 -13.80
C CYS A 358 5.35 -8.89 -13.87
N ALA A 359 4.62 -9.14 -12.78
CA ALA A 359 3.25 -8.69 -12.62
C ALA A 359 3.21 -7.17 -12.35
N SER A 360 4.11 -6.69 -11.49
CA SER A 360 4.25 -5.27 -11.13
C SER A 360 5.64 -4.99 -10.57
N PHE A 361 6.04 -3.72 -10.57
CA PHE A 361 7.30 -3.25 -9.99
C PHE A 361 7.06 -2.69 -8.59
N LEU A 362 7.98 -2.99 -7.66
CA LEU A 362 8.03 -2.41 -6.32
C LEU A 362 8.97 -1.21 -6.25
N VAL A 363 9.79 -1.00 -7.29
CA VAL A 363 10.79 0.05 -7.44
C VAL A 363 10.58 0.82 -8.74
N LYS A 364 11.25 1.95 -8.90
CA LYS A 364 11.15 2.83 -10.08
C LYS A 364 12.51 3.03 -10.71
N LYS A 365 12.54 3.40 -12.01
CA LYS A 365 13.75 3.83 -12.69
C LYS A 365 14.44 4.96 -11.91
N GLY A 366 15.73 4.79 -11.65
CA GLY A 366 16.57 5.71 -10.89
C GLY A 366 16.79 5.31 -9.43
N ASP A 367 15.94 4.43 -8.87
CA ASP A 367 16.09 3.96 -7.49
C ASP A 367 17.37 3.12 -7.33
N TRP A 368 17.97 3.19 -6.14
CA TRP A 368 19.01 2.28 -5.69
C TRP A 368 18.38 1.14 -4.90
N VAL A 369 18.84 -0.08 -5.15
CA VAL A 369 18.40 -1.29 -4.44
C VAL A 369 19.58 -1.98 -3.77
N SER A 370 19.31 -2.61 -2.63
CA SER A 370 20.29 -3.41 -1.88
C SER A 370 20.19 -4.88 -2.26
N ASP A 371 21.20 -5.67 -1.83
CA ASP A 371 21.19 -7.13 -1.97
C ASP A 371 19.92 -7.73 -1.38
N GLY A 372 19.24 -8.61 -2.12
CA GLY A 372 18.04 -9.29 -1.67
C GLY A 372 16.81 -8.41 -1.47
N GLN A 373 16.87 -7.12 -1.81
CA GLN A 373 15.72 -6.21 -1.68
C GLN A 373 14.58 -6.63 -2.62
N PRO A 374 13.30 -6.63 -2.16
CA PRO A 374 12.13 -6.79 -3.01
C PRO A 374 12.07 -5.74 -4.12
N VAL A 375 11.99 -6.16 -5.39
CA VAL A 375 12.04 -5.27 -6.56
C VAL A 375 10.83 -5.38 -7.47
N ALA A 376 10.17 -6.54 -7.53
CA ALA A 376 9.00 -6.78 -8.35
C ALA A 376 8.19 -7.98 -7.83
N LEU A 377 7.03 -8.22 -8.44
CA LEU A 377 6.23 -9.44 -8.24
C LEU A 377 6.30 -10.31 -9.49
N VAL A 378 6.37 -11.63 -9.31
CA VAL A 378 6.32 -12.61 -10.41
C VAL A 378 4.97 -12.54 -11.10
N GLY A 379 4.95 -12.64 -12.41
CA GLY A 379 3.74 -12.62 -13.21
C GLY A 379 3.78 -13.58 -14.41
N ASP A 380 2.89 -13.33 -15.33
CA ASP A 380 2.76 -14.05 -16.60
C ASP A 380 2.76 -13.09 -17.80
N VAL A 381 3.06 -11.83 -17.58
CA VAL A 381 3.01 -10.79 -18.61
C VAL A 381 4.08 -11.03 -19.66
N GLY A 382 3.68 -11.29 -20.90
CA GLY A 382 4.60 -11.61 -22.00
C GLY A 382 5.12 -13.06 -22.01
N SER A 383 4.76 -13.90 -21.03
CA SER A 383 5.17 -15.30 -20.99
C SER A 383 4.24 -16.19 -21.82
N LEU A 384 4.82 -17.16 -22.55
CA LEU A 384 4.11 -18.24 -23.22
C LEU A 384 3.97 -19.49 -22.36
N LYS A 385 4.58 -19.51 -21.16
CA LYS A 385 4.65 -20.67 -20.27
C LYS A 385 3.87 -20.50 -18.97
N GLY A 386 3.08 -19.39 -18.86
CA GLY A 386 2.34 -19.05 -17.66
C GLY A 386 3.20 -18.26 -16.68
N THR A 387 2.83 -18.31 -15.39
CA THR A 387 3.51 -17.55 -14.33
C THR A 387 4.94 -18.04 -14.13
N ASN A 388 5.91 -17.18 -14.42
CA ASN A 388 7.34 -17.45 -14.22
C ASN A 388 8.14 -16.15 -14.18
N LEU A 389 9.35 -16.21 -13.64
CA LEU A 389 10.35 -15.15 -13.72
C LEU A 389 11.30 -15.45 -14.87
N TYR A 390 11.43 -14.54 -15.84
CA TYR A 390 12.58 -14.53 -16.76
C TYR A 390 13.76 -13.83 -16.09
N LEU A 391 14.89 -14.53 -15.97
CA LEU A 391 16.13 -14.01 -15.38
C LEU A 391 17.26 -14.05 -16.39
N GLU A 392 17.93 -12.91 -16.59
CA GLU A 392 19.11 -12.80 -17.42
C GLU A 392 20.20 -12.02 -16.70
N ILE A 393 21.44 -12.42 -16.85
CA ILE A 393 22.63 -11.69 -16.38
C ILE A 393 23.44 -11.32 -17.62
N ARG A 394 23.90 -10.07 -17.69
CA ARG A 394 24.72 -9.56 -18.79
C ARG A 394 26.02 -8.92 -18.29
N TYR A 395 27.06 -9.13 -19.06
CA TYR A 395 28.29 -8.34 -18.95
C TYR A 395 28.47 -7.52 -20.23
N LYS A 396 28.61 -6.24 -20.08
CA LYS A 396 28.48 -5.26 -21.19
C LYS A 396 27.23 -5.52 -21.98
N ALA A 397 26.91 -5.78 -22.98
CA ALA A 397 25.64 -6.14 -23.58
C ALA A 397 25.52 -7.66 -23.91
N GLN A 398 26.49 -8.51 -23.48
CA GLN A 398 26.50 -9.94 -23.78
C GLN A 398 25.82 -10.76 -22.68
N PRO A 399 24.83 -11.62 -23.05
CA PRO A 399 24.18 -12.51 -22.08
C PRO A 399 25.15 -13.56 -21.54
N LEU A 400 25.04 -13.80 -20.23
CA LEU A 400 25.82 -14.82 -19.51
C LEU A 400 24.84 -15.88 -18.97
N ASN A 401 25.32 -17.11 -18.80
CA ASN A 401 24.50 -18.18 -18.23
C ASN A 401 24.22 -17.91 -16.73
N PRO A 402 22.96 -17.59 -16.33
CA PRO A 402 22.67 -17.25 -14.95
C PRO A 402 22.96 -18.37 -13.95
N LEU A 403 22.84 -19.65 -14.36
CA LEU A 403 23.12 -20.80 -13.49
C LEU A 403 24.57 -20.91 -13.04
N GLN A 404 25.48 -20.21 -13.70
CA GLN A 404 26.89 -20.15 -13.27
C GLN A 404 27.15 -19.06 -12.23
N TRP A 405 26.16 -18.19 -11.98
CA TRP A 405 26.24 -17.05 -11.08
C TRP A 405 25.47 -17.28 -9.78
N LEU A 406 24.38 -18.04 -9.88
CA LEU A 406 23.56 -18.38 -8.74
C LEU A 406 24.23 -19.46 -7.87
N GLU A 407 23.94 -19.44 -6.58
CA GLU A 407 24.37 -20.49 -5.65
C GLU A 407 23.82 -21.87 -6.06
N HIS A 408 24.58 -22.91 -5.79
CA HIS A 408 24.16 -24.27 -6.10
C HIS A 408 23.01 -24.71 -5.18
N ARG A 409 21.96 -25.22 -5.77
CA ARG A 409 20.85 -25.91 -5.11
C ARG A 409 20.95 -27.41 -5.27
#